data_1f94f869ecf71ef1fb339fe1fd81de0c
#
_entry.id   1f94f869ecf71ef1fb339fe1fd81de0c
#
_cell.length_a   1.000
_cell.length_b   1.000
_cell.length_c   1.000
_cell.angle_alpha   90.00
_cell.angle_beta   90.00
_cell.angle_gamma   90.00
#
_symmetry.space_group_name_H-M   'P 1'
#
loop_
_entity.id
_entity.type
_entity.pdbx_description
1 polymer ?
#
loop_
_entity_poly.entity_id
_entity_poly.type
_entity_poly.pdbx_seq_one_letter_code
_entity_poly.pdbx_strand_id
1 'polypeptide(L)'
;RGIDGTKMAAFVSAESHYSVLMSANVIGIGHRNLFKIDCDEDGRMKPQALLDEIARAKADGLTPFCVVSTSGTTVRGAFDPLKAIGEIAHEEGIWHHVDAAWGGSAMFSGALSKLMDGVEFADSVCWDPHKMMGLPLICSVFLVKQSDVLAKVCAHGNVAHYLFHESSKEHDLGRYSLQCGRRND
;
A
#
# COMPACT_ATOMS: atom_id res chain seq x y z
N ARG A 1 -0.58 10.06 -20.96
CA ARG A 1 0.71 9.36 -21.17
C ARG A 1 0.73 8.16 -20.26
N GLY A 2 1.10 6.97 -20.78
CA GLY A 2 1.26 5.75 -19.97
C GLY A 2 2.52 5.78 -19.11
N ILE A 3 2.63 4.80 -18.21
CA ILE A 3 3.81 4.61 -17.36
C ILE A 3 4.89 3.88 -18.18
N ASP A 4 6.13 4.37 -18.15
CA ASP A 4 7.28 3.56 -18.55
C ASP A 4 7.63 2.61 -17.39
N GLY A 5 6.86 1.52 -17.27
CA GLY A 5 7.01 0.55 -16.19
C GLY A 5 8.38 -0.13 -16.16
N THR A 6 9.15 -0.04 -17.26
CA THR A 6 10.49 -0.62 -17.33
C THR A 6 11.52 0.16 -16.50
N LYS A 7 11.18 1.39 -16.11
CA LYS A 7 12.06 2.27 -15.31
C LYS A 7 11.58 2.48 -13.87
N MET A 8 10.46 1.88 -13.49
CA MET A 8 9.91 2.03 -12.14
C MET A 8 10.41 0.88 -11.25
N ALA A 9 10.76 1.20 -10.00
CA ALA A 9 11.19 0.21 -9.01
C ALA A 9 10.29 0.28 -7.77
N ALA A 10 9.74 -0.86 -7.37
CA ALA A 10 9.02 -1.02 -6.11
C ALA A 10 9.75 -1.99 -5.19
N PHE A 11 9.59 -1.81 -3.89
CA PHE A 11 10.28 -2.58 -2.86
C PHE A 11 9.24 -3.24 -1.96
N VAL A 12 9.50 -4.48 -1.56
CA VAL A 12 8.55 -5.25 -0.77
C VAL A 12 9.29 -6.17 0.21
N SER A 13 8.71 -6.40 1.39
CA SER A 13 9.24 -7.42 2.32
C SER A 13 9.35 -8.79 1.63
N ALA A 14 10.42 -9.52 1.86
CA ALA A 14 10.55 -10.90 1.37
C ALA A 14 9.45 -11.82 1.90
N GLU A 15 8.88 -11.50 3.07
CA GLU A 15 7.77 -12.22 3.72
C GLU A 15 6.37 -11.68 3.32
N SER A 16 6.30 -10.75 2.36
CA SER A 16 5.04 -10.16 1.92
C SER A 16 4.11 -11.19 1.27
N HIS A 17 2.83 -10.85 1.27
CA HIS A 17 1.83 -11.66 0.57
C HIS A 17 2.06 -11.61 -0.95
N TYR A 18 1.78 -12.73 -1.63
CA TYR A 18 1.98 -12.87 -3.09
C TYR A 18 1.16 -11.86 -3.92
N SER A 19 0.11 -11.27 -3.36
CA SER A 19 -0.74 -10.29 -4.05
C SER A 19 0.04 -9.07 -4.53
N VAL A 20 1.10 -8.65 -3.82
CA VAL A 20 1.94 -7.53 -4.24
C VAL A 20 2.64 -7.84 -5.57
N LEU A 21 3.18 -9.06 -5.70
CA LEU A 21 3.79 -9.53 -6.95
C LEU A 21 2.76 -9.62 -8.08
N MET A 22 1.58 -10.16 -7.79
CA MET A 22 0.49 -10.21 -8.77
C MET A 22 0.08 -8.81 -9.22
N SER A 23 -0.08 -7.88 -8.28
CA SER A 23 -0.43 -6.49 -8.59
C SER A 23 0.63 -5.81 -9.47
N ALA A 24 1.92 -5.99 -9.16
CA ALA A 24 3.00 -5.46 -9.97
C ALA A 24 2.95 -5.97 -11.42
N ASN A 25 2.60 -7.25 -11.62
CA ASN A 25 2.43 -7.82 -12.96
C ASN A 25 1.20 -7.25 -13.66
N VAL A 26 0.06 -7.13 -12.97
CA VAL A 26 -1.21 -6.63 -13.55
C VAL A 26 -1.08 -5.18 -14.01
N ILE A 27 -0.40 -4.33 -13.23
CA ILE A 27 -0.22 -2.91 -13.58
C ILE A 27 0.95 -2.65 -14.53
N GLY A 28 1.67 -3.70 -14.97
CA GLY A 28 2.71 -3.60 -15.98
C GLY A 28 4.11 -3.21 -15.48
N ILE A 29 4.33 -3.13 -14.17
CA ILE A 29 5.65 -2.94 -13.56
C ILE A 29 6.49 -4.21 -13.75
N GLY A 30 5.85 -5.37 -13.56
CA GLY A 30 6.47 -6.67 -13.69
C GLY A 30 7.32 -7.09 -12.50
N HIS A 31 7.57 -8.39 -12.37
CA HIS A 31 8.30 -8.96 -11.25
C HIS A 31 9.78 -8.56 -11.19
N ARG A 32 10.38 -8.17 -12.33
CA ARG A 32 11.80 -7.78 -12.39
C ARG A 32 12.08 -6.45 -11.69
N ASN A 33 11.07 -5.60 -11.62
CA ASN A 33 11.16 -4.28 -11.01
C ASN A 33 10.52 -4.23 -9.60
N LEU A 34 10.16 -5.40 -9.06
CA LEU A 34 9.73 -5.56 -7.68
C LEU A 34 10.86 -6.22 -6.87
N PHE A 35 11.56 -5.42 -6.07
CA PHE A 35 12.70 -5.83 -5.28
C PHE A 35 12.25 -6.38 -3.94
N LYS A 36 12.62 -7.64 -3.65
CA LYS A 36 12.37 -8.25 -2.35
C LYS A 36 13.47 -7.87 -1.39
N ILE A 37 13.09 -7.25 -0.28
CA ILE A 37 14.00 -6.81 0.77
C ILE A 37 14.15 -7.90 1.82
N ASP A 38 15.37 -8.21 2.18
CA ASP A 38 15.70 -9.21 3.17
C ASP A 38 15.07 -8.91 4.52
N CYS A 39 14.68 -9.98 5.22
CA CYS A 39 14.13 -9.94 6.57
C CYS A 39 15.13 -10.44 7.61
N ASP A 40 14.89 -10.08 8.86
CA ASP A 40 15.58 -10.64 10.01
C ASP A 40 15.07 -12.06 10.37
N GLU A 41 15.57 -12.63 11.45
CA GLU A 41 15.18 -13.96 11.92
C GLU A 41 13.70 -14.04 12.36
N ASP A 42 13.12 -12.89 12.74
CA ASP A 42 11.70 -12.76 13.10
C ASP A 42 10.81 -12.54 11.87
N GLY A 43 11.38 -12.40 10.67
CA GLY A 43 10.65 -12.17 9.43
C GLY A 43 10.26 -10.71 9.19
N ARG A 44 10.98 -9.75 9.81
CA ARG A 44 10.75 -8.32 9.64
C ARG A 44 11.71 -7.75 8.61
N MET A 45 11.23 -6.89 7.74
CA MET A 45 12.05 -6.19 6.76
C MET A 45 13.23 -5.47 7.44
N LYS A 46 14.44 -5.63 6.91
CA LYS A 46 15.62 -4.92 7.38
C LYS A 46 15.69 -3.53 6.75
N PRO A 47 15.61 -2.42 7.52
CA PRO A 47 15.67 -1.07 6.97
C PRO A 47 16.96 -0.79 6.20
N GLN A 48 18.11 -1.31 6.66
CA GLN A 48 19.37 -1.14 5.95
C GLN A 48 19.36 -1.83 4.58
N ALA A 49 18.79 -3.03 4.49
CA ALA A 49 18.65 -3.73 3.21
C ALA A 49 17.75 -2.97 2.24
N LEU A 50 16.72 -2.28 2.75
CA LEU A 50 15.89 -1.41 1.92
C LEU A 50 16.70 -0.24 1.34
N LEU A 51 17.51 0.44 2.15
CA LEU A 51 18.38 1.53 1.68
C LEU A 51 19.35 1.05 0.61
N ASP A 52 19.98 -0.10 0.84
CA ASP A 52 20.96 -0.67 -0.10
C ASP A 52 20.31 -1.00 -1.46
N GLU A 53 19.10 -1.58 -1.44
CA GLU A 53 18.37 -1.91 -2.66
C GLU A 53 17.83 -0.65 -3.39
N ILE A 54 17.41 0.38 -2.68
CA ILE A 54 17.04 1.68 -3.27
C ILE A 54 18.24 2.29 -3.98
N ALA A 55 19.41 2.31 -3.33
CA ALA A 55 20.62 2.83 -3.92
C ALA A 55 21.04 2.04 -5.17
N ARG A 56 20.95 0.71 -5.13
CA ARG A 56 21.21 -0.17 -6.27
C ARG A 56 20.25 0.12 -7.44
N ALA A 57 18.94 0.19 -7.18
CA ALA A 57 17.96 0.48 -8.20
C ALA A 57 18.21 1.83 -8.90
N LYS A 58 18.59 2.87 -8.13
CA LYS A 58 18.98 4.17 -8.69
C LYS A 58 20.23 4.09 -9.55
N ALA A 59 21.24 3.33 -9.11
CA ALA A 59 22.47 3.12 -9.88
C ALA A 59 22.21 2.40 -11.22
N ASP A 60 21.23 1.50 -11.24
CA ASP A 60 20.76 0.79 -12.43
C ASP A 60 19.83 1.65 -13.33
N GLY A 61 19.65 2.92 -13.00
CA GLY A 61 18.84 3.87 -13.77
C GLY A 61 17.32 3.70 -13.58
N LEU A 62 16.91 2.98 -12.54
CA LEU A 62 15.50 2.84 -12.18
C LEU A 62 15.04 3.99 -11.29
N THR A 63 13.75 4.25 -11.31
CA THR A 63 13.09 5.26 -10.47
C THR A 63 12.34 4.56 -9.34
N PRO A 64 12.84 4.56 -8.09
CA PRO A 64 12.10 4.13 -6.92
C PRO A 64 10.79 4.92 -6.79
N PHE A 65 9.66 4.25 -6.56
CA PHE A 65 8.38 4.94 -6.41
C PHE A 65 7.53 4.46 -5.24
N CYS A 66 7.73 3.20 -4.78
CA CYS A 66 6.90 2.63 -3.73
C CYS A 66 7.67 1.60 -2.91
N VAL A 67 7.47 1.62 -1.60
CA VAL A 67 7.80 0.52 -0.69
C VAL A 67 6.54 0.00 -0.03
N VAL A 68 6.41 -1.33 0.03
CA VAL A 68 5.31 -2.03 0.71
C VAL A 68 5.88 -2.77 1.91
N SER A 69 5.57 -2.28 3.10
CA SER A 69 5.83 -2.98 4.35
C SER A 69 4.61 -3.80 4.77
N THR A 70 4.80 -4.83 5.59
CA THR A 70 3.72 -5.71 6.02
C THR A 70 3.56 -5.68 7.54
N SER A 71 2.34 -5.51 7.99
CA SER A 71 1.95 -5.62 9.40
C SER A 71 1.11 -6.86 9.62
N GLY A 72 1.75 -7.91 10.16
CA GLY A 72 1.16 -9.22 10.30
C GLY A 72 1.28 -10.07 9.04
N THR A 73 2.49 -10.55 8.73
CA THR A 73 2.73 -11.42 7.56
C THR A 73 1.91 -12.70 7.65
N THR A 74 1.45 -13.20 6.50
CA THR A 74 0.51 -14.35 6.43
C THR A 74 1.06 -15.61 7.08
N VAL A 75 2.36 -15.86 6.97
CA VAL A 75 2.96 -17.12 7.46
C VAL A 75 3.46 -16.98 8.91
N ARG A 76 4.10 -15.87 9.24
CA ARG A 76 4.79 -15.70 10.51
C ARG A 76 4.11 -14.72 11.48
N GLY A 77 3.16 -13.92 10.99
CA GLY A 77 2.54 -12.86 11.79
C GLY A 77 3.53 -11.74 12.14
N ALA A 78 4.63 -11.59 11.37
CA ALA A 78 5.65 -10.59 11.61
C ALA A 78 5.15 -9.18 11.27
N PHE A 79 5.65 -8.19 12.01
CA PHE A 79 5.36 -6.78 11.80
C PHE A 79 6.65 -6.06 11.42
N ASP A 80 6.69 -5.49 10.24
CA ASP A 80 7.82 -4.70 9.76
C ASP A 80 8.01 -3.43 10.61
N PRO A 81 9.23 -2.90 10.75
CA PRO A 81 9.52 -1.69 11.53
C PRO A 81 9.03 -0.43 10.78
N LEU A 82 7.71 -0.17 10.85
CA LEU A 82 7.01 0.82 10.03
C LEU A 82 7.62 2.21 10.13
N LYS A 83 8.04 2.64 11.34
CA LYS A 83 8.65 3.96 11.54
C LYS A 83 9.92 4.11 10.73
N ALA A 84 10.86 3.17 10.86
CA ALA A 84 12.15 3.25 10.16
C ALA A 84 11.97 3.17 8.64
N ILE A 85 11.05 2.32 8.16
CA ILE A 85 10.74 2.21 6.73
C ILE A 85 10.08 3.50 6.22
N GLY A 86 9.16 4.08 7.00
CA GLY A 86 8.47 5.31 6.64
C GLY A 86 9.40 6.53 6.62
N GLU A 87 10.37 6.61 7.54
CA GLU A 87 11.42 7.63 7.52
C GLU A 87 12.26 7.52 6.25
N ILE A 88 12.71 6.32 5.88
CA ILE A 88 13.43 6.06 4.63
C ILE A 88 12.58 6.46 3.42
N ALA A 89 11.32 6.03 3.39
CA ALA A 89 10.42 6.34 2.27
C ALA A 89 10.25 7.86 2.09
N HIS A 90 10.10 8.59 3.20
CA HIS A 90 9.98 10.04 3.18
C HIS A 90 11.26 10.73 2.67
N GLU A 91 12.43 10.32 3.17
CA GLU A 91 13.72 10.86 2.74
C GLU A 91 14.00 10.60 1.26
N GLU A 92 13.61 9.42 0.77
CA GLU A 92 13.80 9.00 -0.61
C GLU A 92 12.71 9.51 -1.57
N GLY A 93 11.64 10.13 -1.05
CA GLY A 93 10.51 10.65 -1.82
C GLY A 93 9.68 9.55 -2.50
N ILE A 94 9.59 8.37 -1.89
CA ILE A 94 8.82 7.22 -2.38
C ILE A 94 7.56 7.00 -1.56
N TRP A 95 6.52 6.45 -2.18
CA TRP A 95 5.25 6.13 -1.53
C TRP A 95 5.41 4.96 -0.55
N HIS A 96 5.00 5.13 0.70
CA HIS A 96 4.98 4.06 1.69
C HIS A 96 3.56 3.48 1.82
N HIS A 97 3.38 2.26 1.37
CA HIS A 97 2.15 1.48 1.59
C HIS A 97 2.36 0.47 2.71
N VAL A 98 1.42 0.39 3.64
CA VAL A 98 1.41 -0.63 4.69
C VAL A 98 0.33 -1.66 4.37
N ASP A 99 0.76 -2.88 4.05
CA ASP A 99 -0.14 -4.03 4.02
C ASP A 99 -0.41 -4.49 5.46
N ALA A 100 -1.47 -3.96 6.03
CA ALA A 100 -1.99 -4.30 7.34
C ALA A 100 -3.26 -5.16 7.25
N ALA A 101 -3.43 -5.88 6.14
CA ALA A 101 -4.61 -6.67 5.86
C ALA A 101 -4.97 -7.60 7.03
N TRP A 102 -3.98 -8.22 7.66
CA TRP A 102 -4.18 -9.03 8.86
C TRP A 102 -3.95 -8.24 10.14
N GLY A 103 -2.80 -7.59 10.28
CA GLY A 103 -2.33 -7.00 11.54
C GLY A 103 -2.94 -5.63 11.87
N GLY A 104 -3.61 -4.96 10.93
CA GLY A 104 -4.23 -3.65 11.18
C GLY A 104 -5.23 -3.66 12.34
N SER A 105 -5.86 -4.79 12.59
CA SER A 105 -6.75 -4.97 13.75
C SER A 105 -6.06 -4.82 15.10
N ALA A 106 -4.72 -4.92 15.18
CA ALA A 106 -3.95 -4.70 16.40
C ALA A 106 -4.13 -3.27 16.95
N MET A 107 -4.44 -2.30 16.09
CA MET A 107 -4.71 -0.90 16.49
C MET A 107 -5.84 -0.77 17.51
N PHE A 108 -6.80 -1.71 17.50
CA PHE A 108 -7.97 -1.68 18.40
C PHE A 108 -7.71 -2.38 19.74
N SER A 109 -6.51 -2.91 19.95
CA SER A 109 -6.11 -3.56 21.21
C SER A 109 -5.13 -2.69 21.98
N GLY A 110 -5.46 -2.34 23.22
CA GLY A 110 -4.55 -1.59 24.10
C GLY A 110 -3.20 -2.31 24.35
N ALA A 111 -3.17 -3.62 24.23
CA ALA A 111 -1.94 -4.42 24.40
C ALA A 111 -1.12 -4.54 23.11
N LEU A 112 -1.78 -4.58 21.95
CA LEU A 112 -1.14 -4.90 20.67
C LEU A 112 -0.93 -3.67 19.76
N SER A 113 -1.53 -2.52 20.09
CA SER A 113 -1.45 -1.32 19.25
C SER A 113 -0.01 -0.88 18.93
N LYS A 114 0.91 -1.14 19.86
CA LYS A 114 2.35 -0.86 19.68
C LYS A 114 2.99 -1.59 18.50
N LEU A 115 2.40 -2.70 18.04
CA LEU A 115 2.86 -3.41 16.85
C LEU A 115 2.68 -2.59 15.57
N MET A 116 1.85 -1.56 15.64
CA MET A 116 1.57 -0.64 14.53
C MET A 116 2.27 0.72 14.68
N ASP A 117 3.21 0.85 15.65
CA ASP A 117 3.96 2.09 15.85
C ASP A 117 4.69 2.47 14.56
N GLY A 118 4.49 3.70 14.11
CA GLY A 118 5.04 4.21 12.84
C GLY A 118 4.06 4.13 11.67
N VAL A 119 2.84 3.60 11.83
CA VAL A 119 1.83 3.58 10.77
C VAL A 119 1.46 4.99 10.29
N GLU A 120 1.62 6.01 11.11
CA GLU A 120 1.40 7.42 10.77
C GLU A 120 2.38 7.95 9.70
N PHE A 121 3.48 7.26 9.45
CA PHE A 121 4.42 7.58 8.37
C PHE A 121 3.95 7.01 7.02
N ALA A 122 2.94 6.13 7.00
CA ALA A 122 2.43 5.58 5.77
C ALA A 122 1.63 6.59 4.94
N ASP A 123 1.74 6.52 3.62
CA ASP A 123 0.89 7.27 2.69
C ASP A 123 -0.43 6.55 2.44
N SER A 124 -0.42 5.21 2.54
CA SER A 124 -1.62 4.39 2.44
C SER A 124 -1.53 3.11 3.27
N VAL A 125 -2.68 2.63 3.70
CA VAL A 125 -2.83 1.41 4.50
C VAL A 125 -3.99 0.59 3.95
N CYS A 126 -3.81 -0.71 3.76
CA CYS A 126 -4.93 -1.63 3.60
C CYS A 126 -5.17 -2.42 4.89
N TRP A 127 -6.44 -2.67 5.21
CA TRP A 127 -6.88 -3.40 6.39
C TRP A 127 -8.11 -4.23 6.07
N ASP A 128 -8.09 -5.50 6.48
CA ASP A 128 -9.19 -6.43 6.25
C ASP A 128 -9.88 -6.84 7.56
N PRO A 129 -10.93 -6.13 8.00
CA PRO A 129 -11.70 -6.50 9.18
C PRO A 129 -12.26 -7.93 9.15
N HIS A 130 -12.50 -8.48 7.95
CA HIS A 130 -12.95 -9.85 7.79
C HIS A 130 -11.87 -10.91 8.13
N LYS A 131 -10.62 -10.49 8.38
CA LYS A 131 -9.54 -11.39 8.85
C LYS A 131 -9.52 -11.46 10.38
N MET A 132 -8.64 -10.70 11.05
CA MET A 132 -8.45 -10.82 12.49
C MET A 132 -9.69 -10.42 13.32
N MET A 133 -10.52 -9.47 12.86
CA MET A 133 -11.71 -9.08 13.61
C MET A 133 -12.91 -10.00 13.40
N GLY A 134 -12.81 -10.97 12.48
CA GLY A 134 -13.86 -11.96 12.27
C GLY A 134 -15.17 -11.42 11.69
N LEU A 135 -15.14 -10.26 11.03
CA LEU A 135 -16.33 -9.75 10.31
C LEU A 135 -16.66 -10.63 9.10
N PRO A 136 -17.90 -10.64 8.63
CA PRO A 136 -18.28 -11.37 7.42
C PRO A 136 -17.48 -10.91 6.19
N LEU A 137 -17.18 -11.85 5.31
CA LEU A 137 -16.61 -11.57 4.00
C LEU A 137 -17.64 -10.87 3.09
N ILE A 138 -17.26 -9.88 2.35
CA ILE A 138 -15.97 -9.20 2.18
C ILE A 138 -16.04 -7.88 2.93
N CYS A 139 -15.06 -7.63 3.79
CA CYS A 139 -14.90 -6.35 4.46
C CYS A 139 -13.43 -5.96 4.43
N SER A 140 -13.09 -5.07 3.50
CA SER A 140 -11.73 -4.55 3.31
C SER A 140 -11.76 -3.03 3.27
N VAL A 141 -10.75 -2.40 3.83
CA VAL A 141 -10.61 -0.95 3.91
C VAL A 141 -9.29 -0.54 3.30
N PHE A 142 -9.31 0.48 2.46
CA PHE A 142 -8.13 1.14 1.93
C PHE A 142 -8.12 2.60 2.38
N LEU A 143 -7.10 2.96 3.14
CA LEU A 143 -6.95 4.30 3.70
C LEU A 143 -5.79 5.01 3.01
N VAL A 144 -5.94 6.30 2.75
CA VAL A 144 -4.90 7.18 2.23
C VAL A 144 -4.76 8.40 3.12
N LYS A 145 -3.52 8.83 3.34
CA LYS A 145 -3.20 9.98 4.20
C LYS A 145 -3.72 11.30 3.63
N GLN A 146 -3.61 11.48 2.31
CA GLN A 146 -4.06 12.67 1.63
C GLN A 146 -5.46 12.46 1.07
N SER A 147 -6.43 13.26 1.53
CA SER A 147 -7.87 13.09 1.23
C SER A 147 -8.24 13.19 -0.25
N ASP A 148 -7.44 13.87 -1.07
CA ASP A 148 -7.73 14.14 -2.48
C ASP A 148 -7.05 13.17 -3.46
N VAL A 149 -6.13 12.31 -2.98
CA VAL A 149 -5.37 11.40 -3.83
C VAL A 149 -6.27 10.44 -4.60
N LEU A 150 -7.20 9.78 -3.91
CA LEU A 150 -8.11 8.83 -4.56
C LEU A 150 -9.00 9.54 -5.59
N ALA A 151 -9.52 10.74 -5.25
CA ALA A 151 -10.31 11.52 -6.19
C ALA A 151 -9.50 11.90 -7.43
N LYS A 152 -8.25 12.32 -7.26
CA LYS A 152 -7.37 12.66 -8.39
C LYS A 152 -7.06 11.47 -9.31
N VAL A 153 -6.91 10.28 -8.73
CA VAL A 153 -6.53 9.07 -9.47
C VAL A 153 -7.75 8.36 -10.06
N CYS A 154 -8.86 8.29 -9.34
CA CYS A 154 -10.03 7.50 -9.71
C CYS A 154 -11.09 8.32 -10.47
N ALA A 155 -11.18 9.63 -10.23
CA ALA A 155 -12.14 10.47 -10.94
C ALA A 155 -11.76 10.61 -12.43
N HIS A 156 -12.71 10.32 -13.29
CA HIS A 156 -12.53 10.37 -14.75
C HIS A 156 -12.59 11.82 -15.30
N GLY A 157 -12.30 12.82 -14.45
CA GLY A 157 -12.41 14.24 -14.80
C GLY A 157 -13.83 14.61 -15.22
N ASN A 158 -13.95 15.71 -15.96
CA ASN A 158 -15.25 16.21 -16.45
C ASN A 158 -15.84 15.37 -17.61
N VAL A 159 -15.27 14.22 -17.95
CA VAL A 159 -15.70 13.41 -19.09
C VAL A 159 -16.94 12.54 -18.75
N ALA A 160 -17.15 12.25 -17.49
CA ALA A 160 -18.23 11.38 -17.04
C ALA A 160 -19.33 12.14 -16.26
N HIS A 161 -19.83 13.23 -16.82
CA HIS A 161 -20.89 14.07 -16.20
C HIS A 161 -22.17 13.31 -15.82
N TYR A 162 -22.44 12.20 -16.49
CA TYR A 162 -23.59 11.34 -16.20
C TYR A 162 -23.40 10.49 -14.94
N LEU A 163 -22.17 10.32 -14.46
CA LEU A 163 -21.85 9.55 -13.26
C LEU A 163 -21.67 10.43 -12.02
N PHE A 164 -21.16 11.65 -12.21
CA PHE A 164 -20.76 12.53 -11.11
C PHE A 164 -21.45 13.89 -11.27
N HIS A 165 -22.43 14.17 -10.40
CA HIS A 165 -23.11 15.46 -10.37
C HIS A 165 -22.37 16.44 -9.47
N GLU A 166 -21.96 17.59 -10.01
CA GLU A 166 -21.29 18.66 -9.23
C GLU A 166 -22.20 19.32 -8.18
N SER A 167 -23.51 19.13 -8.30
CA SER A 167 -24.51 19.78 -7.44
C SER A 167 -24.82 19.05 -6.15
N SER A 168 -24.35 17.82 -5.94
CA SER A 168 -24.59 17.10 -4.69
C SER A 168 -23.60 17.55 -3.62
N LYS A 169 -24.10 18.07 -2.49
CA LYS A 169 -23.33 18.34 -1.28
C LYS A 169 -22.88 17.06 -0.58
N GLU A 170 -23.25 15.90 -1.10
CA GLU A 170 -22.94 14.60 -0.59
C GLU A 170 -21.63 14.10 -1.22
N HIS A 171 -20.79 13.45 -0.42
CA HIS A 171 -19.58 12.81 -0.92
C HIS A 171 -19.97 11.65 -1.84
N ASP A 172 -19.71 11.81 -3.13
CA ASP A 172 -19.88 10.75 -4.11
C ASP A 172 -18.73 9.75 -3.99
N LEU A 173 -18.97 8.64 -3.34
CA LEU A 173 -17.95 7.58 -3.13
C LEU A 173 -17.42 7.00 -4.44
N GLY A 174 -18.16 7.09 -5.54
CA GLY A 174 -17.69 6.66 -6.86
C GLY A 174 -16.45 7.42 -7.35
N ARG A 175 -16.23 8.63 -6.87
CA ARG A 175 -15.03 9.43 -7.18
C ARG A 175 -13.75 8.92 -6.53
N TYR A 176 -13.86 8.04 -5.54
CA TYR A 176 -12.76 7.51 -4.75
C TYR A 176 -12.50 6.02 -5.03
N SER A 177 -13.13 5.48 -6.08
CA SER A 177 -13.05 4.07 -6.42
C SER A 177 -12.76 3.88 -7.91
N LEU A 178 -11.97 2.86 -8.25
CA LEU A 178 -11.76 2.45 -9.64
C LEU A 178 -13.03 1.85 -10.27
N GLN A 179 -13.96 1.38 -9.46
CA GLN A 179 -15.23 0.82 -9.90
C GLN A 179 -16.34 1.89 -9.80
N CYS A 180 -16.75 2.43 -10.93
CA CYS A 180 -17.77 3.48 -11.00
C CYS A 180 -19.22 2.96 -11.02
N GLY A 181 -19.43 1.65 -11.22
CA GLY A 181 -20.75 1.03 -11.24
C GLY A 181 -21.31 0.87 -9.83
N ARG A 182 -22.59 1.28 -9.61
CA ARG A 182 -23.28 0.92 -8.38
C ARG A 182 -23.42 -0.59 -8.32
N ARG A 183 -23.12 -1.20 -7.17
CA ARG A 183 -23.68 -2.51 -6.85
C ARG A 183 -25.17 -2.28 -6.65
N ASN A 184 -25.99 -3.00 -7.39
CA ASN A 184 -27.37 -3.15 -7.01
C ASN A 184 -27.38 -4.02 -5.75
N ASP A 185 -27.84 -3.48 -4.65
CA ASP A 185 -28.09 -4.21 -3.42
C ASP A 185 -29.21 -5.22 -3.63
#